data_08397889c684283137c0e79d5000cb2e
#
_entry.id   08397889c684283137c0e79d5000cb2e
#
_cell.length_a   1.000
_cell.length_b   1.000
_cell.length_c   1.000
_cell.angle_alpha   90.00
_cell.angle_beta   90.00
_cell.angle_gamma   90.00
#
_symmetry.space_group_name_H-M   'P 1'
#
loop_
_entity.id
_entity.type
_entity.pdbx_description
1 polymer ?
#
loop_
_entity_poly.entity_id
_entity_poly.type
_entity_poly.pdbx_seq_one_letter_code
_entity_poly.pdbx_strand_id
1 'polypeptide(L)'
;MTQQTTQVNQPKLEVQNKTKDDDFSEQSKSEDSEESSKNQSAEDIVKALEDAIARGEIQVETLGEKVVVNFTPKESQEQDLPQLLSQTLDAIEKVQSAAGKSESDVVFGGLEEQLAKLVDTMEAMQKQQNKQDAGQGSPEQQNERAEIAEDSLKVALRQEIGQGLVTVDREDDRVIVTVGSGGAFASGSARLTVKAREIMNQIAEVNKEGTSRINVSGHTDNMPLVFGSQYRDNWDLAAARASSVVQELQSTGKIEGDRLQAMSFGEERPVDSNDSAQGRRKNRRIEIEINY
;
A
#
# COMPACT_ATOMS: atom_id res chain seq x y z
N MET A 1 -12.95 23.94 46.23
CA MET A 1 -14.27 23.27 46.35
C MET A 1 -14.52 22.60 45.01
N THR A 2 -14.62 21.36 44.76
CA THR A 2 -14.64 20.08 45.46
C THR A 2 -14.27 19.04 44.38
N GLN A 3 -13.26 18.23 44.63
CA GLN A 3 -12.91 17.08 43.76
C GLN A 3 -13.93 15.97 43.96
N GLN A 4 -14.40 15.35 42.88
CA GLN A 4 -15.03 14.03 42.97
C GLN A 4 -14.28 13.03 42.08
N THR A 5 -13.66 12.13 42.79
CA THR A 5 -13.00 10.91 42.31
C THR A 5 -14.06 9.84 42.07
N THR A 6 -14.17 9.30 40.86
CA THR A 6 -15.01 8.13 40.61
C THR A 6 -14.15 6.88 40.54
N GLN A 7 -14.32 5.99 41.54
CA GLN A 7 -13.76 4.65 41.60
C GLN A 7 -14.48 3.71 40.62
N VAL A 8 -13.70 2.95 39.86
CA VAL A 8 -14.18 1.85 39.05
C VAL A 8 -14.10 0.56 39.85
N ASN A 9 -15.25 -0.08 39.99
CA ASN A 9 -15.52 -1.29 40.74
C ASN A 9 -15.13 -2.53 39.91
N GLN A 10 -14.30 -3.42 40.47
CA GLN A 10 -14.03 -4.74 39.93
C GLN A 10 -14.99 -5.78 40.52
N PRO A 11 -15.55 -6.72 39.75
CA PRO A 11 -16.29 -7.84 40.33
C PRO A 11 -15.36 -8.98 40.71
N LYS A 12 -15.45 -9.36 41.96
CA LYS A 12 -14.84 -10.50 42.63
C LYS A 12 -15.66 -11.75 42.32
N LEU A 13 -15.07 -12.77 41.70
CA LEU A 13 -15.69 -14.09 41.56
C LEU A 13 -15.39 -14.96 42.76
N GLU A 14 -16.44 -15.30 43.47
CA GLU A 14 -16.44 -16.28 44.57
C GLU A 14 -16.58 -17.70 43.98
N VAL A 15 -15.70 -18.57 44.44
CA VAL A 15 -15.74 -20.03 44.24
C VAL A 15 -16.67 -20.62 45.31
N GLN A 16 -17.73 -21.26 44.86
CA GLN A 16 -18.52 -22.15 45.75
C GLN A 16 -18.23 -23.61 45.42
N ASN A 17 -17.60 -24.24 46.39
CA ASN A 17 -17.43 -25.67 46.52
C ASN A 17 -18.77 -26.32 46.95
N LYS A 18 -19.22 -27.35 46.23
CA LYS A 18 -20.24 -28.27 46.75
C LYS A 18 -19.92 -29.72 46.35
N THR A 19 -19.44 -30.43 47.32
CA THR A 19 -19.33 -31.91 47.37
C THR A 19 -20.69 -32.56 47.29
N LYS A 20 -20.80 -33.63 46.55
CA LYS A 20 -21.59 -34.82 46.92
C LYS A 20 -21.10 -36.04 46.18
N ASP A 21 -20.76 -37.04 46.99
CA ASP A 21 -20.44 -38.43 46.64
C ASP A 21 -21.61 -39.14 45.93
N ASP A 22 -21.27 -40.08 45.03
CA ASP A 22 -21.72 -41.48 44.99
C ASP A 22 -21.17 -42.17 43.75
N ASP A 23 -20.24 -43.09 44.00
CA ASP A 23 -20.15 -44.51 43.63
C ASP A 23 -20.56 -44.95 42.20
N PHE A 24 -19.66 -45.51 41.44
CA PHE A 24 -19.63 -46.87 40.89
C PHE A 24 -18.52 -47.08 39.86
N SER A 25 -17.74 -48.06 40.11
CA SER A 25 -16.64 -48.76 39.46
C SER A 25 -16.54 -48.83 37.95
N GLU A 26 -15.26 -49.03 37.50
CA GLU A 26 -14.74 -49.69 36.31
C GLU A 26 -14.71 -48.90 35.00
N GLN A 27 -13.52 -48.33 34.68
CA GLN A 27 -12.73 -48.84 33.52
C GLN A 27 -11.38 -48.10 33.47
N SER A 28 -10.37 -48.68 34.08
CA SER A 28 -8.98 -48.38 33.85
C SER A 28 -8.54 -49.06 32.54
N LYS A 29 -8.34 -48.28 31.45
CA LYS A 29 -7.42 -48.56 30.32
C LYS A 29 -7.68 -47.59 29.19
N SER A 30 -7.03 -46.42 29.17
CA SER A 30 -6.76 -45.68 27.95
C SER A 30 -5.89 -44.39 28.15
N GLU A 31 -5.40 -44.09 29.37
CA GLU A 31 -4.61 -42.83 29.56
C GLU A 31 -3.10 -42.99 29.34
N ASP A 32 -2.54 -44.22 29.42
CA ASP A 32 -1.10 -44.49 29.23
C ASP A 32 -0.61 -44.46 27.78
N SER A 33 -1.52 -44.55 26.78
CA SER A 33 -1.13 -44.59 25.37
C SER A 33 -1.10 -43.17 24.70
N GLU A 34 -1.79 -42.17 25.25
CA GLU A 34 -1.79 -40.80 24.72
C GLU A 34 -0.61 -39.98 25.26
N GLU A 35 -0.21 -40.18 26.51
CA GLU A 35 0.93 -39.45 27.09
C GLU A 35 2.28 -39.94 26.50
N SER A 36 2.39 -41.19 26.11
CA SER A 36 3.56 -41.78 25.46
C SER A 36 3.76 -41.26 24.02
N SER A 37 2.65 -41.01 23.27
CA SER A 37 2.70 -40.48 21.90
C SER A 37 3.00 -38.97 21.88
N LYS A 38 2.62 -38.22 22.92
CA LYS A 38 2.81 -36.79 23.03
C LYS A 38 4.28 -36.42 23.35
N ASN A 39 4.94 -37.20 24.21
CA ASN A 39 6.36 -37.00 24.51
C ASN A 39 7.25 -37.34 23.29
N GLN A 40 6.87 -38.31 22.48
CA GLN A 40 7.62 -38.73 21.31
C GLN A 40 7.67 -37.64 20.24
N SER A 41 6.61 -36.84 20.08
CA SER A 41 6.57 -35.72 19.12
C SER A 41 7.47 -34.53 19.52
N ALA A 42 7.58 -34.24 20.82
CA ALA A 42 8.46 -33.18 21.32
C ALA A 42 9.94 -33.57 21.17
N GLU A 43 10.26 -34.85 21.45
CA GLU A 43 11.60 -35.40 21.25
C GLU A 43 12.02 -35.42 19.78
N ASP A 44 11.10 -35.72 18.86
CA ASP A 44 11.34 -35.70 17.43
C ASP A 44 11.60 -34.29 16.88
N ILE A 45 10.90 -33.26 17.42
CA ILE A 45 11.16 -31.84 17.10
C ILE A 45 12.53 -31.42 17.62
N VAL A 46 12.86 -31.72 18.88
CA VAL A 46 14.18 -31.43 19.48
C VAL A 46 15.29 -32.07 18.65
N LYS A 47 15.13 -33.32 18.23
CA LYS A 47 16.08 -34.03 17.41
C LYS A 47 16.23 -33.44 16.00
N ALA A 48 15.15 -33.00 15.38
CA ALA A 48 15.16 -32.32 14.08
C ALA A 48 15.87 -30.97 14.13
N LEU A 49 15.86 -30.31 15.28
CA LEU A 49 16.46 -28.99 15.51
C LEU A 49 17.79 -29.04 16.28
N GLU A 50 18.36 -30.25 16.52
CA GLU A 50 19.55 -30.47 17.35
C GLU A 50 20.75 -29.62 16.92
N ASP A 51 20.97 -29.46 15.62
CA ASP A 51 22.04 -28.63 15.09
C ASP A 51 21.87 -27.14 15.39
N ALA A 52 20.66 -26.61 15.34
CA ALA A 52 20.36 -25.21 15.67
C ALA A 52 20.40 -24.96 17.18
N ILE A 53 19.98 -25.95 17.98
CA ILE A 53 20.10 -25.93 19.44
C ILE A 53 21.58 -25.95 19.85
N ALA A 54 22.39 -26.80 19.22
CA ALA A 54 23.84 -26.91 19.50
C ALA A 54 24.60 -25.63 19.17
N ARG A 55 24.16 -24.88 18.13
CA ARG A 55 24.72 -23.57 17.81
C ARG A 55 24.22 -22.45 18.73
N GLY A 56 23.23 -22.73 19.58
CA GLY A 56 22.61 -21.75 20.49
C GLY A 56 21.74 -20.71 19.76
N GLU A 57 21.21 -21.06 18.60
CA GLU A 57 20.34 -20.21 17.78
C GLU A 57 18.88 -20.30 18.22
N ILE A 58 18.50 -21.45 18.75
CA ILE A 58 17.15 -21.72 19.28
C ILE A 58 17.20 -22.46 20.64
N GLN A 59 16.18 -22.26 21.43
CA GLN A 59 15.88 -23.03 22.64
C GLN A 59 14.50 -23.65 22.49
N VAL A 60 14.37 -24.93 22.79
CA VAL A 60 13.09 -25.66 22.75
C VAL A 60 12.69 -26.02 24.16
N GLU A 61 11.50 -25.57 24.57
CA GLU A 61 10.91 -25.87 25.87
C GLU A 61 9.55 -26.52 25.67
N THR A 62 9.21 -27.49 26.53
CA THR A 62 7.89 -28.12 26.56
C THR A 62 7.05 -27.51 27.68
N LEU A 63 5.92 -26.94 27.35
CA LEU A 63 4.97 -26.36 28.29
C LEU A 63 3.64 -27.13 28.27
N GLY A 64 3.56 -28.21 29.05
CA GLY A 64 2.39 -29.11 28.99
C GLY A 64 2.27 -29.82 27.66
N GLU A 65 1.19 -29.56 26.90
CA GLU A 65 0.96 -30.17 25.58
C GLU A 65 1.59 -29.37 24.41
N LYS A 66 2.19 -28.20 24.70
CA LYS A 66 2.74 -27.31 23.66
C LYS A 66 4.27 -27.35 23.68
N VAL A 67 4.85 -27.24 22.50
CA VAL A 67 6.27 -27.05 22.29
C VAL A 67 6.53 -25.57 22.01
N VAL A 68 7.37 -24.95 22.82
CA VAL A 68 7.75 -23.55 22.66
C VAL A 68 9.17 -23.51 22.08
N VAL A 69 9.30 -22.91 20.90
CA VAL A 69 10.58 -22.70 20.23
C VAL A 69 10.94 -21.22 20.39
N ASN A 70 11.95 -20.94 21.21
CA ASN A 70 12.47 -19.60 21.44
C ASN A 70 13.71 -19.36 20.59
N PHE A 71 13.69 -18.32 19.78
CA PHE A 71 14.86 -17.89 18.99
C PHE A 71 15.75 -16.99 19.86
N THR A 72 17.06 -17.29 19.90
CA THR A 72 18.08 -16.51 20.60
C THR A 72 19.18 -16.09 19.64
N PRO A 73 18.91 -15.18 18.68
CA PRO A 73 19.90 -14.76 17.73
C PRO A 73 21.01 -13.96 18.40
N LYS A 74 22.27 -14.29 18.10
CA LYS A 74 23.42 -13.49 18.46
C LYS A 74 23.52 -12.30 17.51
N GLU A 75 23.89 -11.12 18.00
CA GLU A 75 24.01 -9.85 17.24
C GLU A 75 24.81 -9.93 15.92
N SER A 76 25.56 -11.00 15.69
CA SER A 76 26.39 -11.21 14.49
C SER A 76 25.71 -12.02 13.36
N GLN A 77 24.47 -12.48 13.53
CA GLN A 77 23.81 -13.43 12.61
C GLN A 77 22.46 -12.94 12.05
N GLU A 78 22.23 -11.63 12.00
CA GLU A 78 20.99 -11.05 11.46
C GLU A 78 20.75 -11.44 9.98
N GLN A 79 21.79 -11.82 9.23
CA GLN A 79 21.68 -12.20 7.80
C GLN A 79 21.16 -13.63 7.58
N ASP A 80 21.23 -14.50 8.57
CA ASP A 80 20.86 -15.91 8.46
C ASP A 80 19.46 -16.22 9.00
N LEU A 81 18.79 -15.23 9.60
CA LEU A 81 17.47 -15.39 10.25
C LEU A 81 16.37 -15.94 9.32
N PRO A 82 16.22 -15.48 8.07
CA PRO A 82 15.21 -16.01 7.14
C PRO A 82 15.45 -17.49 6.82
N GLN A 83 16.70 -17.90 6.71
CA GLN A 83 17.10 -19.27 6.40
C GLN A 83 16.87 -20.17 7.60
N LEU A 84 17.18 -19.70 8.81
CA LEU A 84 16.94 -20.40 10.06
C LEU A 84 15.43 -20.60 10.30
N LEU A 85 14.64 -19.57 10.06
CA LEU A 85 13.18 -19.63 10.18
C LEU A 85 12.57 -20.65 9.18
N SER A 86 13.01 -20.62 7.94
CA SER A 86 12.57 -21.58 6.91
C SER A 86 12.93 -23.01 7.29
N GLN A 87 14.16 -23.27 7.72
CA GLN A 87 14.60 -24.59 8.17
C GLN A 87 13.82 -25.10 9.39
N THR A 88 13.49 -24.19 10.32
CA THR A 88 12.71 -24.53 11.50
C THR A 88 11.27 -24.88 11.13
N LEU A 89 10.63 -24.11 10.25
CA LEU A 89 9.28 -24.39 9.76
C LEU A 89 9.24 -25.70 8.99
N ASP A 90 10.19 -25.95 8.10
CA ASP A 90 10.29 -27.21 7.34
C ASP A 90 10.47 -28.43 8.26
N ALA A 91 11.28 -28.30 9.31
CA ALA A 91 11.49 -29.36 10.29
C ALA A 91 10.21 -29.66 11.09
N ILE A 92 9.49 -28.61 11.50
CA ILE A 92 8.22 -28.75 12.25
C ILE A 92 7.14 -29.35 11.34
N GLU A 93 6.98 -28.88 10.12
CA GLU A 93 6.01 -29.43 9.15
C GLU A 93 6.28 -30.90 8.88
N LYS A 94 7.56 -31.29 8.76
CA LYS A 94 7.96 -32.68 8.55
C LYS A 94 7.64 -33.57 9.72
N VAL A 95 7.85 -33.08 10.97
CA VAL A 95 7.50 -33.82 12.20
C VAL A 95 6.00 -33.89 12.39
N GLN A 96 5.27 -32.81 12.15
CA GLN A 96 3.80 -32.76 12.23
C GLN A 96 3.13 -33.69 11.21
N SER A 97 3.61 -33.69 9.98
CA SER A 97 3.12 -34.58 8.91
C SER A 97 3.36 -36.05 9.27
N ALA A 98 4.48 -36.37 9.91
CA ALA A 98 4.80 -37.74 10.36
C ALA A 98 4.00 -38.19 11.61
N ALA A 99 3.64 -37.25 12.49
CA ALA A 99 2.94 -37.49 13.74
C ALA A 99 1.41 -37.35 13.65
N GLY A 100 0.86 -36.84 12.53
CA GLY A 100 -0.59 -36.61 12.32
C GLY A 100 -1.21 -35.56 13.24
N LYS A 101 -0.43 -34.58 13.73
CA LYS A 101 -0.86 -33.52 14.66
C LYS A 101 -1.06 -32.17 13.96
N SER A 102 -1.87 -31.32 14.58
CA SER A 102 -2.25 -29.99 14.08
C SER A 102 -1.21 -28.92 14.40
N GLU A 103 -1.10 -27.86 13.56
CA GLU A 103 -0.22 -26.69 13.71
C GLU A 103 -0.37 -25.91 15.03
N SER A 104 -1.45 -26.14 15.78
CA SER A 104 -1.78 -25.37 16.99
C SER A 104 -0.95 -25.71 18.25
N ASP A 105 -0.08 -26.73 18.19
CA ASP A 105 0.65 -27.21 19.36
C ASP A 105 2.09 -26.66 19.47
N VAL A 106 2.54 -25.85 18.50
CA VAL A 106 3.85 -25.20 18.50
C VAL A 106 3.69 -23.70 18.66
N VAL A 107 4.38 -23.11 19.64
CA VAL A 107 4.39 -21.67 19.92
C VAL A 107 5.80 -21.13 19.69
N PHE A 108 5.90 -20.05 18.92
CA PHE A 108 7.17 -19.37 18.67
C PHE A 108 7.32 -18.16 19.60
N GLY A 109 8.48 -18.03 20.26
CA GLY A 109 8.83 -16.91 21.13
C GLY A 109 10.18 -16.28 20.74
N GLY A 110 10.43 -15.06 21.20
CA GLY A 110 11.72 -14.37 21.00
C GLY A 110 11.93 -13.74 19.62
N LEU A 111 10.91 -13.74 18.75
CA LEU A 111 11.00 -13.21 17.37
C LEU A 111 10.29 -11.87 17.17
N GLU A 112 9.56 -11.35 18.15
CA GLU A 112 8.69 -10.19 17.96
C GLU A 112 9.46 -8.95 17.51
N GLU A 113 10.61 -8.66 18.14
CA GLU A 113 11.45 -7.51 17.77
C GLU A 113 12.14 -7.71 16.41
N GLN A 114 12.54 -8.94 16.10
CA GLN A 114 13.21 -9.25 14.84
C GLN A 114 12.25 -9.33 13.65
N LEU A 115 11.03 -9.84 13.87
CA LEU A 115 9.97 -9.79 12.87
C LEU A 115 9.57 -8.34 12.58
N ALA A 116 9.49 -7.48 13.60
CA ALA A 116 9.25 -6.05 13.39
C ALA A 116 10.37 -5.41 12.57
N LYS A 117 11.65 -5.66 12.88
CA LYS A 117 12.80 -5.18 12.11
C LYS A 117 12.83 -5.76 10.68
N LEU A 118 12.43 -7.02 10.51
CA LEU A 118 12.36 -7.66 9.19
C LEU A 118 11.27 -7.02 8.34
N VAL A 119 10.09 -6.77 8.92
CA VAL A 119 8.98 -6.05 8.25
C VAL A 119 9.44 -4.64 7.86
N ASP A 120 10.06 -3.89 8.77
CA ASP A 120 10.60 -2.55 8.48
C ASP A 120 11.68 -2.59 7.38
N THR A 121 12.53 -3.63 7.41
CA THR A 121 13.58 -3.82 6.39
C THR A 121 12.99 -4.23 5.04
N MET A 122 11.99 -5.10 5.02
CA MET A 122 11.27 -5.50 3.80
C MET A 122 10.50 -4.32 3.21
N GLU A 123 9.84 -3.51 4.03
CA GLU A 123 9.19 -2.27 3.58
C GLU A 123 10.21 -1.25 3.04
N ALA A 124 11.37 -1.12 3.71
CA ALA A 124 12.45 -0.25 3.23
C ALA A 124 13.07 -0.76 1.92
N MET A 125 13.27 -2.08 1.79
CA MET A 125 13.75 -2.72 0.56
C MET A 125 12.69 -2.60 -0.55
N GLN A 126 11.42 -2.79 -0.27
CA GLN A 126 10.32 -2.62 -1.22
C GLN A 126 10.19 -1.16 -1.67
N LYS A 127 10.38 -0.19 -0.75
CA LYS A 127 10.46 1.24 -1.09
C LYS A 127 11.71 1.59 -1.91
N GLN A 128 12.85 0.93 -1.66
CA GLN A 128 14.06 1.10 -2.48
C GLN A 128 13.94 0.42 -3.85
N GLN A 129 13.36 -0.77 -3.91
CA GLN A 129 13.09 -1.50 -5.15
C GLN A 129 12.08 -0.76 -6.02
N ASN A 130 11.00 -0.25 -5.44
CA ASN A 130 10.05 0.63 -6.13
C ASN A 130 10.69 1.95 -6.62
N LYS A 131 11.75 2.47 -5.95
CA LYS A 131 12.52 3.63 -6.44
C LYS A 131 13.49 3.28 -7.59
N GLN A 132 13.98 2.05 -7.66
CA GLN A 132 14.85 1.57 -8.74
C GLN A 132 14.04 1.02 -9.93
N ASP A 133 12.88 0.41 -9.70
CA ASP A 133 11.98 -0.11 -10.73
C ASP A 133 11.13 0.97 -11.42
N ALA A 134 11.11 2.18 -10.91
CA ALA A 134 10.42 3.32 -11.54
C ALA A 134 10.96 3.71 -12.93
N GLY A 135 11.93 2.96 -13.45
CA GLY A 135 12.50 3.13 -14.79
C GLY A 135 12.81 1.82 -15.54
N GLN A 136 12.51 0.64 -14.98
CA GLN A 136 12.95 -0.64 -15.56
C GLN A 136 11.92 -1.79 -15.43
N GLY A 137 10.63 -1.52 -15.28
CA GLY A 137 9.60 -2.54 -15.47
C GLY A 137 9.62 -3.02 -16.94
N SER A 138 9.33 -4.31 -17.17
CA SER A 138 9.10 -4.76 -18.55
C SER A 138 7.95 -3.96 -19.15
N PRO A 139 7.94 -3.73 -20.49
CA PRO A 139 6.82 -3.01 -21.14
C PRO A 139 5.45 -3.59 -20.81
N GLU A 140 5.37 -4.89 -20.59
CA GLU A 140 4.13 -5.59 -20.19
C GLU A 140 3.66 -5.19 -18.78
N GLN A 141 4.60 -5.07 -17.82
CA GLN A 141 4.28 -4.65 -16.46
C GLN A 141 3.87 -3.17 -16.38
N GLN A 142 4.49 -2.31 -17.19
CA GLN A 142 4.11 -0.90 -17.30
C GLN A 142 2.71 -0.75 -17.90
N ASN A 143 2.40 -1.53 -18.92
CA ASN A 143 1.08 -1.58 -19.55
C ASN A 143 -0.01 -2.04 -18.58
N GLU A 144 0.25 -3.10 -17.80
CA GLU A 144 -0.68 -3.60 -16.77
C GLU A 144 -0.93 -2.54 -15.67
N ARG A 145 0.11 -1.85 -15.22
CA ARG A 145 -0.01 -0.75 -14.24
C ARG A 145 -0.84 0.41 -14.81
N ALA A 146 -0.62 0.77 -16.07
CA ALA A 146 -1.38 1.81 -16.76
C ALA A 146 -2.86 1.42 -16.90
N GLU A 147 -3.18 0.16 -17.20
CA GLU A 147 -4.56 -0.35 -17.29
C GLU A 147 -5.29 -0.25 -15.93
N ILE A 148 -4.67 -0.74 -14.87
CA ILE A 148 -5.23 -0.66 -13.50
C ILE A 148 -5.47 0.81 -13.10
N ALA A 149 -4.54 1.69 -13.46
CA ALA A 149 -4.63 3.11 -13.13
C ALA A 149 -5.71 3.82 -13.97
N GLU A 150 -5.85 3.50 -15.26
CA GLU A 150 -6.93 3.97 -16.11
C GLU A 150 -8.30 3.65 -15.50
N ASP A 151 -8.52 2.39 -15.13
CA ASP A 151 -9.78 1.94 -14.51
C ASP A 151 -10.05 2.66 -13.18
N SER A 152 -9.02 2.80 -12.34
CA SER A 152 -9.11 3.51 -11.07
C SER A 152 -9.47 4.98 -11.26
N LEU A 153 -8.84 5.66 -12.24
CA LEU A 153 -9.13 7.05 -12.59
C LEU A 153 -10.54 7.20 -13.18
N LYS A 154 -10.98 6.29 -14.05
CA LYS A 154 -12.34 6.28 -14.58
C LYS A 154 -13.40 6.11 -13.49
N VAL A 155 -13.13 5.28 -12.49
CA VAL A 155 -14.02 5.12 -11.33
C VAL A 155 -14.04 6.37 -10.47
N ALA A 156 -12.86 6.91 -10.13
CA ALA A 156 -12.72 8.10 -9.31
C ALA A 156 -13.37 9.33 -9.97
N LEU A 157 -13.19 9.50 -11.28
CA LEU A 157 -13.64 10.67 -12.06
C LEU A 157 -14.97 10.44 -12.80
N ARG A 158 -15.72 9.39 -12.42
CA ARG A 158 -16.97 9.01 -13.13
C ARG A 158 -17.96 10.16 -13.30
N GLN A 159 -18.12 10.99 -12.26
CA GLN A 159 -19.05 12.11 -12.29
C GLN A 159 -18.60 13.19 -13.27
N GLU A 160 -17.31 13.52 -13.28
CA GLU A 160 -16.70 14.54 -14.13
C GLU A 160 -16.68 14.10 -15.60
N ILE A 161 -16.42 12.82 -15.85
CA ILE A 161 -16.51 12.20 -17.18
C ILE A 161 -17.95 12.27 -17.69
N GLY A 162 -18.94 11.92 -16.84
CA GLY A 162 -20.37 11.99 -17.18
C GLY A 162 -20.84 13.40 -17.50
N GLN A 163 -20.19 14.44 -16.95
CA GLN A 163 -20.45 15.85 -17.22
C GLN A 163 -19.67 16.38 -18.45
N GLY A 164 -18.81 15.56 -19.06
CA GLY A 164 -17.96 15.97 -20.18
C GLY A 164 -16.85 16.98 -19.81
N LEU A 165 -16.48 17.05 -18.54
CA LEU A 165 -15.42 17.93 -18.02
C LEU A 165 -14.04 17.29 -18.16
N VAL A 166 -13.99 15.95 -18.11
CA VAL A 166 -12.77 15.14 -18.11
C VAL A 166 -12.91 13.99 -19.07
N THR A 167 -11.82 13.62 -19.77
CA THR A 167 -11.66 12.32 -20.40
C THR A 167 -10.44 11.62 -19.81
N VAL A 168 -10.46 10.28 -19.80
CA VAL A 168 -9.36 9.43 -19.36
C VAL A 168 -9.12 8.42 -20.46
N ASP A 169 -7.97 8.53 -21.09
CA ASP A 169 -7.55 7.71 -22.22
C ASP A 169 -6.21 7.07 -21.91
N ARG A 170 -5.97 5.84 -22.39
CA ARG A 170 -4.69 5.14 -22.23
C ARG A 170 -3.98 5.02 -23.58
N GLU A 171 -2.68 5.25 -23.55
CA GLU A 171 -1.76 5.01 -24.67
C GLU A 171 -0.56 4.21 -24.17
N ASP A 172 -0.54 2.93 -24.47
CA ASP A 172 0.48 1.98 -24.01
C ASP A 172 0.69 2.02 -22.46
N ASP A 173 1.85 2.45 -22.00
CA ASP A 173 2.28 2.54 -20.61
C ASP A 173 1.90 3.84 -19.91
N ARG A 174 1.09 4.70 -20.53
CA ARG A 174 0.70 5.99 -19.98
C ARG A 174 -0.81 6.21 -20.00
N VAL A 175 -1.28 6.93 -19.00
CA VAL A 175 -2.67 7.38 -18.91
C VAL A 175 -2.72 8.89 -19.05
N ILE A 176 -3.59 9.38 -19.95
CA ILE A 176 -3.78 10.80 -20.22
C ILE A 176 -5.15 11.22 -19.69
N VAL A 177 -5.15 12.09 -18.69
CA VAL A 177 -6.35 12.74 -18.18
C VAL A 177 -6.45 14.12 -18.80
N THR A 178 -7.44 14.32 -19.66
CA THR A 178 -7.70 15.63 -20.29
C THR A 178 -8.80 16.37 -19.56
N VAL A 179 -8.51 17.58 -19.10
CA VAL A 179 -9.47 18.46 -18.43
C VAL A 179 -9.74 19.68 -19.29
N GLY A 180 -10.99 19.86 -19.71
CA GLY A 180 -11.40 21.02 -20.48
C GLY A 180 -11.25 22.32 -19.68
N SER A 181 -10.66 23.36 -20.27
CA SER A 181 -10.35 24.61 -19.55
C SER A 181 -11.60 25.33 -19.02
N GLY A 182 -12.77 25.12 -19.64
CA GLY A 182 -14.04 25.69 -19.16
C GLY A 182 -14.50 25.17 -17.82
N GLY A 183 -14.04 23.95 -17.41
CA GLY A 183 -14.27 23.37 -16.09
C GLY A 183 -13.10 23.63 -15.12
N ALA A 184 -11.90 23.75 -15.69
CA ALA A 184 -10.68 23.87 -14.88
C ALA A 184 -10.38 25.30 -14.43
N PHE A 185 -10.60 26.32 -15.28
CA PHE A 185 -10.21 27.70 -15.04
C PHE A 185 -11.33 28.68 -15.38
N ALA A 186 -11.31 29.83 -14.70
CA ALA A 186 -12.07 30.98 -15.17
C ALA A 186 -11.48 31.53 -16.49
N SER A 187 -12.31 32.20 -17.32
CA SER A 187 -11.88 32.74 -18.61
C SER A 187 -10.69 33.69 -18.44
N GLY A 188 -9.66 33.52 -19.27
CA GLY A 188 -8.44 34.35 -19.21
C GLY A 188 -7.62 34.22 -17.93
N SER A 189 -7.87 33.20 -17.11
CA SER A 189 -7.22 32.99 -15.79
C SER A 189 -6.49 31.65 -15.76
N ALA A 190 -5.48 31.56 -14.90
CA ALA A 190 -4.85 30.31 -14.50
C ALA A 190 -5.27 29.86 -13.08
N ARG A 191 -6.23 30.55 -12.46
CA ARG A 191 -6.75 30.14 -11.13
C ARG A 191 -7.69 28.96 -11.29
N LEU A 192 -7.39 27.87 -10.61
CA LEU A 192 -8.22 26.67 -10.59
C LEU A 192 -9.59 26.94 -9.95
N THR A 193 -10.63 26.38 -10.55
CA THR A 193 -11.96 26.33 -9.94
C THR A 193 -11.99 25.35 -8.76
N VAL A 194 -13.03 25.43 -7.92
CA VAL A 194 -13.23 24.45 -6.83
C VAL A 194 -13.32 23.03 -7.43
N LYS A 195 -14.06 22.89 -8.53
CA LYS A 195 -14.23 21.58 -9.22
C LYS A 195 -12.91 21.03 -9.75
N ALA A 196 -12.06 21.88 -10.33
CA ALA A 196 -10.74 21.44 -10.78
C ALA A 196 -9.86 20.95 -9.62
N ARG A 197 -9.92 21.60 -8.46
CA ARG A 197 -9.19 21.13 -7.28
C ARG A 197 -9.67 19.77 -6.78
N GLU A 198 -10.97 19.52 -6.82
CA GLU A 198 -11.53 18.20 -6.53
C GLU A 198 -11.00 17.14 -7.49
N ILE A 199 -10.97 17.44 -8.80
CA ILE A 199 -10.38 16.57 -9.84
C ILE A 199 -8.90 16.29 -9.53
N MET A 200 -8.10 17.33 -9.24
CA MET A 200 -6.67 17.16 -8.91
C MET A 200 -6.47 16.30 -7.66
N ASN A 201 -7.32 16.47 -6.65
CA ASN A 201 -7.25 15.66 -5.43
C ASN A 201 -7.58 14.18 -5.69
N GLN A 202 -8.56 13.89 -6.57
CA GLN A 202 -8.88 12.52 -6.98
C GLN A 202 -7.74 11.88 -7.79
N ILE A 203 -7.14 12.63 -8.73
CA ILE A 203 -5.96 12.17 -9.48
C ILE A 203 -4.80 11.88 -8.53
N ALA A 204 -4.55 12.78 -7.57
CA ALA A 204 -3.50 12.60 -6.58
C ALA A 204 -3.75 11.38 -5.67
N GLU A 205 -5.00 11.12 -5.29
CA GLU A 205 -5.36 9.96 -4.47
C GLU A 205 -5.04 8.63 -5.17
N VAL A 206 -5.38 8.52 -6.46
CA VAL A 206 -5.10 7.30 -7.26
C VAL A 206 -3.59 7.08 -7.41
N ASN A 207 -2.79 8.16 -7.47
CA ASN A 207 -1.36 8.09 -7.77
C ASN A 207 -0.44 8.27 -6.54
N LYS A 208 -0.98 8.25 -5.33
CA LYS A 208 -0.23 8.51 -4.09
C LYS A 208 0.85 7.46 -3.79
N GLU A 209 0.54 6.19 -4.03
CA GLU A 209 1.44 5.06 -3.73
C GLU A 209 2.47 4.80 -4.85
N GLY A 210 2.28 5.42 -6.03
CA GLY A 210 3.10 5.17 -7.21
C GLY A 210 4.37 6.00 -7.25
N THR A 211 5.28 5.62 -8.17
CA THR A 211 6.49 6.36 -8.54
C THR A 211 6.38 6.99 -9.93
N SER A 212 5.22 6.87 -10.56
CA SER A 212 4.91 7.37 -11.90
C SER A 212 5.20 8.86 -12.03
N ARG A 213 5.81 9.26 -13.14
CA ARG A 213 6.02 10.67 -13.47
C ARG A 213 4.74 11.26 -14.05
N ILE A 214 4.44 12.48 -13.67
CA ILE A 214 3.23 13.20 -14.08
C ILE A 214 3.64 14.47 -14.80
N ASN A 215 3.34 14.53 -16.09
CA ASN A 215 3.60 15.66 -16.95
C ASN A 215 2.29 16.43 -17.17
N VAL A 216 2.26 17.69 -16.81
CA VAL A 216 1.09 18.55 -16.99
C VAL A 216 1.33 19.52 -18.14
N SER A 217 0.54 19.40 -19.20
CA SER A 217 0.63 20.17 -20.42
C SER A 217 -0.52 21.16 -20.55
N GLY A 218 -0.19 22.45 -20.72
CA GLY A 218 -1.16 23.50 -20.96
C GLY A 218 -1.32 23.81 -22.44
N HIS A 219 -2.60 23.93 -22.90
CA HIS A 219 -2.97 24.25 -24.27
C HIS A 219 -4.00 25.38 -24.31
N THR A 220 -3.94 26.19 -25.36
CA THR A 220 -4.91 27.23 -25.68
C THR A 220 -5.51 27.03 -27.06
N ASP A 221 -6.52 27.81 -27.41
CA ASP A 221 -6.88 28.05 -28.80
C ASP A 221 -5.98 29.14 -29.42
N ASN A 222 -6.19 29.46 -30.69
CA ASN A 222 -5.43 30.48 -31.42
C ASN A 222 -5.97 31.91 -31.29
N MET A 223 -6.94 32.15 -30.38
CA MET A 223 -7.48 33.48 -30.19
C MET A 223 -6.47 34.34 -29.36
N PRO A 224 -6.18 35.55 -29.82
CA PRO A 224 -5.35 36.46 -29.05
C PRO A 224 -5.96 36.76 -27.68
N LEU A 225 -5.10 36.96 -26.70
CA LEU A 225 -5.55 37.35 -25.37
C LEU A 225 -6.18 38.76 -25.42
N VAL A 226 -7.16 39.02 -24.55
CA VAL A 226 -7.79 40.32 -24.45
C VAL A 226 -6.80 41.37 -23.96
N PHE A 227 -6.97 42.62 -24.42
CA PHE A 227 -6.16 43.75 -23.97
C PHE A 227 -6.23 43.88 -22.43
N GLY A 228 -5.10 44.09 -21.82
CA GLY A 228 -4.99 44.16 -20.35
C GLY A 228 -4.88 42.81 -19.65
N SER A 229 -4.71 41.72 -20.40
CA SER A 229 -4.36 40.40 -19.81
C SER A 229 -3.08 40.51 -19.00
N GLN A 230 -3.00 39.79 -17.88
CA GLN A 230 -1.77 39.67 -17.11
C GLN A 230 -0.73 38.73 -17.77
N TYR A 231 -1.12 37.99 -18.79
CA TYR A 231 -0.27 37.12 -19.59
C TYR A 231 0.10 37.80 -20.90
N ARG A 232 1.32 37.58 -21.35
CA ARG A 232 1.86 38.20 -22.58
C ARG A 232 1.22 37.63 -23.84
N ASP A 233 1.06 36.30 -23.85
CA ASP A 233 0.60 35.50 -24.98
C ASP A 233 -0.04 34.19 -24.52
N ASN A 234 -0.47 33.38 -25.48
CA ASN A 234 -1.07 32.07 -25.25
C ASN A 234 -0.10 31.07 -24.59
N TRP A 235 1.19 31.19 -24.85
CA TRP A 235 2.21 30.36 -24.22
C TRP A 235 2.33 30.66 -22.72
N ASP A 236 2.34 31.92 -22.36
CA ASP A 236 2.41 32.38 -20.99
C ASP A 236 1.18 31.95 -20.17
N LEU A 237 -0.01 32.07 -20.75
CA LEU A 237 -1.28 31.61 -20.16
C LEU A 237 -1.27 30.08 -19.96
N ALA A 238 -0.85 29.32 -20.97
CA ALA A 238 -0.79 27.86 -20.91
C ALA A 238 0.24 27.39 -19.85
N ALA A 239 1.41 28.02 -19.78
CA ALA A 239 2.43 27.75 -18.77
C ALA A 239 1.91 28.03 -17.35
N ALA A 240 1.24 29.16 -17.13
CA ALA A 240 0.67 29.52 -15.84
C ALA A 240 -0.43 28.52 -15.41
N ARG A 241 -1.24 28.02 -16.34
CA ARG A 241 -2.26 26.99 -16.09
C ARG A 241 -1.65 25.65 -15.68
N ALA A 242 -0.67 25.17 -16.45
CA ALA A 242 0.05 23.94 -16.13
C ALA A 242 0.73 24.02 -14.76
N SER A 243 1.39 25.15 -14.48
CA SER A 243 2.01 25.38 -13.16
C SER A 243 1.00 25.40 -12.02
N SER A 244 -0.19 25.97 -12.22
CA SER A 244 -1.24 25.98 -11.20
C SER A 244 -1.75 24.57 -10.89
N VAL A 245 -1.84 23.69 -11.90
CA VAL A 245 -2.21 22.28 -11.73
C VAL A 245 -1.11 21.54 -10.95
N VAL A 246 0.15 21.71 -11.33
CA VAL A 246 1.28 21.08 -10.61
C VAL A 246 1.32 21.53 -9.15
N GLN A 247 1.14 22.83 -8.88
CA GLN A 247 1.08 23.36 -7.52
C GLN A 247 -0.08 22.76 -6.71
N GLU A 248 -1.25 22.60 -7.33
CA GLU A 248 -2.40 21.96 -6.68
C GLU A 248 -2.13 20.50 -6.35
N LEU A 249 -1.61 19.71 -7.31
CA LEU A 249 -1.23 18.30 -7.09
C LEU A 249 -0.20 18.18 -5.96
N GLN A 250 0.83 19.02 -5.95
CA GLN A 250 1.84 19.06 -4.90
C GLN A 250 1.24 19.42 -3.53
N SER A 251 0.31 20.40 -3.52
CA SER A 251 -0.32 20.88 -2.27
C SER A 251 -1.17 19.82 -1.56
N THR A 252 -1.59 18.77 -2.27
CA THR A 252 -2.29 17.62 -1.66
C THR A 252 -1.41 16.85 -0.67
N GLY A 253 -0.08 16.97 -0.79
CA GLY A 253 0.88 16.20 0.00
C GLY A 253 0.94 14.70 -0.36
N LYS A 254 0.23 14.27 -1.43
CA LYS A 254 0.15 12.87 -1.87
C LYS A 254 1.15 12.53 -2.97
N ILE A 255 1.63 13.53 -3.71
CA ILE A 255 2.57 13.38 -4.82
C ILE A 255 3.81 14.23 -4.54
N GLU A 256 4.98 13.61 -4.60
CA GLU A 256 6.26 14.28 -4.42
C GLU A 256 6.56 15.22 -5.60
N GLY A 257 7.16 16.38 -5.33
CA GLY A 257 7.35 17.43 -6.35
C GLY A 257 8.31 17.03 -7.48
N ASP A 258 9.24 16.11 -7.24
CA ASP A 258 10.18 15.58 -8.23
C ASP A 258 9.51 14.67 -9.28
N ARG A 259 8.30 14.21 -9.01
CA ARG A 259 7.46 13.45 -9.94
C ARG A 259 6.65 14.36 -10.88
N LEU A 260 6.58 15.66 -10.62
CA LEU A 260 5.69 16.61 -11.30
C LEU A 260 6.47 17.51 -12.25
N GLN A 261 5.97 17.66 -13.47
CA GLN A 261 6.52 18.57 -14.47
C GLN A 261 5.40 19.39 -15.11
N ALA A 262 5.62 20.71 -15.27
CA ALA A 262 4.73 21.60 -16.01
C ALA A 262 5.31 21.92 -17.37
N MET A 263 4.49 21.82 -18.42
CA MET A 263 4.83 22.15 -19.82
C MET A 263 3.80 23.06 -20.44
N SER A 264 4.23 23.87 -21.38
CA SER A 264 3.33 24.72 -22.19
C SER A 264 3.49 24.38 -23.66
N PHE A 265 2.37 24.32 -24.37
CA PHE A 265 2.34 24.21 -25.83
C PHE A 265 1.56 25.36 -26.46
N GLY A 266 1.01 26.27 -25.66
CA GLY A 266 0.24 27.41 -26.19
C GLY A 266 -0.84 26.93 -27.17
N GLU A 267 -0.87 27.50 -28.35
CA GLU A 267 -1.80 27.18 -29.45
C GLU A 267 -1.25 26.17 -30.47
N GLU A 268 -0.01 25.69 -30.29
CA GLU A 268 0.72 24.94 -31.33
C GLU A 268 0.30 23.47 -31.49
N ARG A 269 -0.45 22.92 -30.51
CA ARG A 269 -0.91 21.53 -30.57
C ARG A 269 -2.44 21.44 -30.50
N PRO A 270 -3.17 21.89 -31.54
CA PRO A 270 -4.61 21.81 -31.56
C PRO A 270 -5.07 20.36 -31.77
N VAL A 271 -6.11 19.93 -31.04
CA VAL A 271 -6.78 18.61 -31.21
C VAL A 271 -8.03 18.72 -32.09
N ASP A 272 -8.48 19.94 -32.40
CA ASP A 272 -9.60 20.21 -33.29
C ASP A 272 -9.37 21.55 -34.00
N SER A 273 -10.14 21.82 -35.09
CA SER A 273 -10.02 23.07 -35.82
C SER A 273 -10.31 24.30 -34.93
N ASN A 274 -9.45 25.31 -35.03
CA ASN A 274 -9.66 26.59 -34.39
C ASN A 274 -10.73 27.47 -35.07
N ASP A 275 -11.24 27.08 -36.26
CA ASP A 275 -12.24 27.84 -36.97
C ASP A 275 -13.61 27.81 -36.29
N SER A 276 -13.92 26.74 -35.60
CA SER A 276 -15.17 26.58 -34.87
C SER A 276 -15.05 26.89 -33.38
N ALA A 277 -16.10 27.47 -32.79
CA ALA A 277 -16.17 27.67 -31.37
C ALA A 277 -16.09 26.35 -30.56
N GLN A 278 -16.55 25.25 -31.15
CA GLN A 278 -16.49 23.91 -30.55
C GLN A 278 -15.05 23.40 -30.54
N GLY A 279 -14.33 23.51 -31.66
CA GLY A 279 -12.93 23.08 -31.73
C GLY A 279 -12.05 23.91 -30.81
N ARG A 280 -12.23 25.25 -30.79
CA ARG A 280 -11.52 26.08 -29.82
C ARG A 280 -11.75 25.67 -28.33
N ARG A 281 -12.97 25.24 -28.01
CA ARG A 281 -13.23 24.72 -26.64
C ARG A 281 -12.43 23.45 -26.32
N LYS A 282 -12.27 22.55 -27.30
CA LYS A 282 -11.46 21.35 -27.14
C LYS A 282 -9.96 21.68 -27.04
N ASN A 283 -9.50 22.66 -27.84
CA ASN A 283 -8.11 23.08 -27.83
C ASN A 283 -7.71 23.72 -26.51
N ARG A 284 -8.61 24.48 -25.84
CA ARG A 284 -8.39 25.00 -24.49
C ARG A 284 -8.52 23.90 -23.45
N ARG A 285 -7.44 23.20 -23.16
CA ARG A 285 -7.38 22.05 -22.27
C ARG A 285 -6.09 21.99 -21.46
N ILE A 286 -6.12 21.17 -20.43
CA ILE A 286 -4.94 20.65 -19.74
C ILE A 286 -4.90 19.14 -19.98
N GLU A 287 -3.75 18.64 -20.31
CA GLU A 287 -3.44 17.22 -20.36
C GLU A 287 -2.54 16.88 -19.17
N ILE A 288 -2.91 15.86 -18.41
CA ILE A 288 -2.14 15.29 -17.31
C ILE A 288 -1.76 13.90 -17.74
N GLU A 289 -0.52 13.74 -18.17
CA GLU A 289 0.06 12.48 -18.62
C GLU A 289 0.77 11.82 -17.44
N ILE A 290 0.40 10.57 -17.14
CA ILE A 290 0.93 9.78 -16.04
C ILE A 290 1.64 8.58 -16.67
N ASN A 291 2.96 8.49 -16.50
CA ASN A 291 3.82 7.45 -17.08
C ASN A 291 4.11 6.38 -16.01
N TYR A 292 3.67 5.14 -16.25
CA TYR A 292 3.72 4.02 -15.32
C TYR A 292 4.92 3.10 -15.51
#